data_a22641dc5c479e1b39584b98d115db72
#
_entry.id   a22641dc5c479e1b39584b98d115db72
#
_cell.length_a   1.000
_cell.length_b   1.000
_cell.length_c   1.000
_cell.angle_alpha   90.00
_cell.angle_beta   90.00
_cell.angle_gamma   90.00
#
_symmetry.space_group_name_H-M   'P 1'
#
loop_
_entity.id
_entity.type
_entity.pdbx_description
1 polymer ?
#
loop_
_entity_poly.entity_id
_entity_poly.type
_entity_poly.pdbx_seq_one_letter_code
_entity_poly.pdbx_strand_id
1 'polypeptide(L)'
;MEEYGDNITVMTYMRFDEMEPWIDTFNTAAEKNDRGQTYDEFKAYKSEIIIKELEKKFPNLRECIQAVYASTPLSYRDYIGCNKGSMYGYVKDANNPLKSFVSPRTKIKNLYFTGQSLNMHGILGVTISGVVTCSEILGGEYLLNKILETTEKEEIT
;
A
#
# COMPACT_ATOMS: atom_id res chain seq x y z
N MET A 1 -32.30 -8.98 -4.79
CA MET A 1 -31.85 -8.15 -3.66
C MET A 1 -30.93 -7.12 -4.27
N GLU A 2 -31.21 -5.84 -4.11
CA GLU A 2 -30.27 -4.80 -4.46
C GLU A 2 -29.10 -4.90 -3.48
N GLU A 3 -27.91 -5.11 -4.00
CA GLU A 3 -26.69 -5.09 -3.17
C GLU A 3 -26.29 -3.64 -2.94
N TYR A 4 -26.32 -3.20 -1.70
CA TYR A 4 -25.81 -1.89 -1.29
C TYR A 4 -24.38 -2.03 -0.81
N GLY A 5 -23.53 -1.07 -1.14
CA GLY A 5 -22.17 -1.01 -0.60
C GLY A 5 -22.17 -0.45 0.82
N ASP A 6 -21.56 -1.16 1.76
CA ASP A 6 -21.44 -0.73 3.15
C ASP A 6 -20.38 0.37 3.35
N ASN A 7 -19.42 0.49 2.44
CA ASN A 7 -18.37 1.48 2.51
C ASN A 7 -17.83 1.86 1.12
N ILE A 8 -17.21 3.04 1.06
CA ILE A 8 -16.47 3.53 -0.11
C ILE A 8 -15.06 3.90 0.34
N THR A 9 -14.07 3.31 -0.30
CA THR A 9 -12.67 3.73 -0.13
C THR A 9 -12.26 4.64 -1.29
N VAL A 10 -11.80 5.82 -0.97
CA VAL A 10 -11.32 6.80 -1.95
C VAL A 10 -9.85 7.05 -1.75
N MET A 11 -9.08 6.95 -2.81
CA MET A 11 -7.64 7.17 -2.81
C MET A 11 -7.30 8.37 -3.69
N THR A 12 -6.49 9.27 -3.17
CA THR A 12 -5.98 10.43 -3.90
C THR A 12 -4.51 10.64 -3.60
N TYR A 13 -3.84 11.40 -4.44
CA TYR A 13 -2.44 11.75 -4.24
C TYR A 13 -2.33 13.04 -3.41
N MET A 14 -1.35 13.06 -2.52
CA MET A 14 -1.01 14.21 -1.70
C MET A 14 0.50 14.41 -1.69
N ARG A 15 0.96 15.66 -1.71
CA ARG A 15 2.36 15.98 -1.56
C ARG A 15 2.78 15.86 -0.10
N PHE A 16 3.94 15.26 0.15
CA PHE A 16 4.45 15.12 1.51
C PHE A 16 4.76 16.47 2.18
N ASP A 17 5.10 17.48 1.40
CA ASP A 17 5.37 18.84 1.89
C ASP A 17 4.17 19.45 2.63
N GLU A 18 2.95 19.02 2.32
CA GLU A 18 1.75 19.46 3.03
C GLU A 18 1.71 18.95 4.48
N MET A 19 2.56 18.00 4.82
CA MET A 19 2.69 17.44 6.17
C MET A 19 3.74 18.14 7.03
N GLU A 20 4.44 19.14 6.49
CA GLU A 20 5.54 19.84 7.18
C GLU A 20 5.20 20.29 8.61
N PRO A 21 4.00 20.86 8.91
CA PRO A 21 3.67 21.27 10.27
C PRO A 21 3.65 20.15 11.32
N TRP A 22 3.55 18.89 10.86
CA TRP A 22 3.45 17.71 11.74
C TRP A 22 4.55 16.69 11.49
N ILE A 23 5.61 17.05 10.78
CA ILE A 23 6.65 16.11 10.33
C ILE A 23 7.39 15.45 11.48
N ASP A 24 7.58 16.17 12.60
CA ASP A 24 8.27 15.69 13.79
C ASP A 24 7.36 14.88 14.73
N THR A 25 6.10 14.68 14.36
CA THR A 25 5.16 13.86 15.13
C THR A 25 5.20 12.41 14.68
N PHE A 26 4.92 11.49 15.60
CA PHE A 26 4.78 10.07 15.32
C PHE A 26 3.52 9.53 16.02
N ASN A 27 2.69 8.77 15.31
CA ASN A 27 1.44 8.24 15.87
C ASN A 27 1.09 6.88 15.26
N THR A 28 1.06 5.86 16.11
CA THR A 28 0.60 4.51 15.77
C THR A 28 -0.35 3.99 16.85
N ALA A 29 -0.87 2.78 16.66
CA ALA A 29 -1.69 2.14 17.68
C ALA A 29 -0.89 1.85 18.97
N ALA A 30 0.42 1.59 18.86
CA ALA A 30 1.33 1.31 19.97
C ALA A 30 1.83 2.59 20.66
N GLU A 31 2.12 3.62 19.86
CA GLU A 31 2.58 4.93 20.33
C GLU A 31 1.57 5.99 19.92
N LYS A 32 0.55 6.16 20.74
CA LYS A 32 -0.47 7.17 20.50
C LYS A 32 0.07 8.56 20.83
N ASN A 33 0.20 9.38 19.80
CA ASN A 33 0.52 10.78 19.93
C ASN A 33 -0.51 11.59 19.14
N ASP A 34 -1.33 12.36 19.86
CA ASP A 34 -2.27 13.26 19.25
C ASP A 34 -1.49 14.38 18.52
N ARG A 35 -1.69 14.49 17.20
CA ARG A 35 -1.08 15.55 16.40
C ARG A 35 -1.77 16.90 16.53
N GLY A 36 -2.79 16.96 17.41
CA GLY A 36 -3.51 18.15 17.74
C GLY A 36 -4.62 18.52 16.77
N GLN A 37 -5.43 19.47 17.21
CA GLN A 37 -6.62 19.92 16.53
C GLN A 37 -6.37 20.37 15.08
N THR A 38 -5.27 21.06 14.83
CA THR A 38 -4.92 21.56 13.48
C THR A 38 -4.74 20.45 12.47
N TYR A 39 -4.23 19.29 12.89
CA TYR A 39 -4.10 18.11 12.03
C TYR A 39 -5.45 17.49 11.71
N ASP A 40 -6.35 17.44 12.68
CA ASP A 40 -7.70 16.90 12.46
C ASP A 40 -8.53 17.84 11.57
N GLU A 41 -8.41 19.15 11.75
CA GLU A 41 -9.02 20.16 10.87
C GLU A 41 -8.48 20.04 9.43
N PHE A 42 -7.18 19.82 9.27
CA PHE A 42 -6.58 19.59 7.96
C PHE A 42 -7.15 18.33 7.29
N LYS A 43 -7.24 17.21 8.01
CA LYS A 43 -7.84 15.98 7.49
C LYS A 43 -9.31 16.19 7.09
N ALA A 44 -10.08 16.86 7.95
CA ALA A 44 -11.48 17.16 7.68
C ALA A 44 -11.63 18.03 6.43
N TYR A 45 -10.82 19.07 6.28
CA TYR A 45 -10.79 19.92 5.10
C TYR A 45 -10.50 19.15 3.82
N LYS A 46 -9.46 18.28 3.83
CA LYS A 46 -9.12 17.45 2.66
C LYS A 46 -10.21 16.44 2.34
N SER A 47 -10.82 15.83 3.35
CA SER A 47 -11.94 14.91 3.17
C SER A 47 -13.15 15.60 2.55
N GLU A 48 -13.45 16.82 2.98
CA GLU A 48 -14.55 17.59 2.43
C GLU A 48 -14.36 17.94 0.93
N ILE A 49 -13.13 18.23 0.51
CA ILE A 49 -12.82 18.43 -0.91
C ILE A 49 -13.13 17.14 -1.70
N ILE A 50 -12.70 16.00 -1.19
CA ILE A 50 -12.92 14.70 -1.85
C ILE A 50 -14.41 14.37 -1.91
N ILE A 51 -15.15 14.58 -0.83
CA ILE A 51 -16.59 14.34 -0.78
C ILE A 51 -17.31 15.21 -1.82
N LYS A 52 -16.96 16.49 -1.93
CA LYS A 52 -17.53 17.40 -2.95
C LYS A 52 -17.26 16.92 -4.38
N GLU A 53 -16.11 16.37 -4.65
CA GLU A 53 -15.82 15.82 -5.97
C GLU A 53 -16.64 14.53 -6.23
N LEU A 54 -16.83 13.70 -5.22
CA LEU A 54 -17.66 12.50 -5.33
C LEU A 54 -19.14 12.81 -5.51
N GLU A 55 -19.66 13.86 -4.87
CA GLU A 55 -21.06 14.32 -5.01
C GLU A 55 -21.42 14.68 -6.45
N LYS A 56 -20.45 15.14 -7.26
CA LYS A 56 -20.66 15.38 -8.68
C LYS A 56 -21.06 14.10 -9.44
N LYS A 57 -20.59 12.97 -8.97
CA LYS A 57 -20.83 11.65 -9.57
C LYS A 57 -21.94 10.88 -8.86
N PHE A 58 -22.07 11.08 -7.57
CA PHE A 58 -23.06 10.45 -6.70
C PHE A 58 -23.80 11.51 -5.88
N PRO A 59 -24.84 12.16 -6.43
CA PRO A 59 -25.46 13.35 -5.83
C PRO A 59 -26.02 13.16 -4.41
N ASN A 60 -26.45 11.93 -4.07
CA ASN A 60 -27.02 11.64 -2.75
C ASN A 60 -26.00 11.05 -1.76
N LEU A 61 -24.73 11.05 -2.12
CA LEU A 61 -23.67 10.42 -1.31
C LEU A 61 -23.63 10.98 0.10
N ARG A 62 -23.71 12.29 0.26
CA ARG A 62 -23.60 12.95 1.56
C ARG A 62 -24.63 12.49 2.56
N GLU A 63 -25.85 12.24 2.12
CA GLU A 63 -26.95 11.77 2.97
C GLU A 63 -26.73 10.34 3.49
N CYS A 64 -25.89 9.57 2.79
CA CYS A 64 -25.55 8.20 3.16
C CYS A 64 -24.31 8.10 4.07
N ILE A 65 -23.52 9.17 4.20
CA ILE A 65 -22.30 9.14 5.00
C ILE A 65 -22.62 9.13 6.49
N GLN A 66 -22.25 8.07 7.17
CA GLN A 66 -22.34 7.95 8.62
C GLN A 66 -21.05 8.32 9.34
N ALA A 67 -19.90 8.01 8.74
CA ALA A 67 -18.59 8.30 9.29
C ALA A 67 -17.54 8.47 8.17
N VAL A 68 -16.52 9.29 8.44
CA VAL A 68 -15.40 9.51 7.53
C VAL A 68 -14.10 9.29 8.29
N TYR A 69 -13.24 8.42 7.74
CA TYR A 69 -11.91 8.16 8.26
C TYR A 69 -10.88 8.53 7.19
N ALA A 70 -9.87 9.29 7.57
CA ALA A 70 -8.83 9.74 6.65
C ALA A 70 -7.43 9.35 7.14
N SER A 71 -6.65 8.77 6.24
CA SER A 71 -5.21 8.56 6.40
C SER A 71 -4.44 9.55 5.53
N THR A 72 -3.28 9.97 6.00
CA THR A 72 -2.39 10.89 5.29
C THR A 72 -1.04 10.21 5.01
N PRO A 73 -0.13 10.85 4.28
CA PRO A 73 1.24 10.35 4.14
C PRO A 73 1.96 10.07 5.46
N LEU A 74 1.64 10.81 6.54
CA LEU A 74 2.20 10.52 7.87
C LEU A 74 1.73 9.17 8.42
N SER A 75 0.48 8.76 8.15
CA SER A 75 0.00 7.44 8.56
C SER A 75 0.80 6.32 7.89
N TYR A 76 1.08 6.44 6.60
CA TYR A 76 1.91 5.46 5.88
C TYR A 76 3.36 5.45 6.38
N ARG A 77 3.93 6.64 6.65
CA ARG A 77 5.26 6.74 7.25
C ARG A 77 5.33 6.00 8.57
N ASP A 78 4.37 6.24 9.45
CA ASP A 78 4.42 5.76 10.83
C ASP A 78 4.08 4.28 10.96
N TYR A 79 3.11 3.79 10.19
CA TYR A 79 2.68 2.38 10.26
C TYR A 79 3.52 1.44 9.38
N ILE A 80 4.01 1.92 8.24
CA ILE A 80 4.70 1.08 7.25
C ILE A 80 6.21 1.36 7.23
N GLY A 81 6.67 2.49 7.82
CA GLY A 81 8.06 2.90 7.80
C GLY A 81 8.53 3.42 6.42
N CYS A 82 7.60 3.78 5.54
CA CYS A 82 7.93 4.25 4.20
C CYS A 82 8.45 5.68 4.20
N ASN A 83 9.54 5.92 3.51
CA ASN A 83 10.08 7.27 3.34
C ASN A 83 9.03 8.21 2.74
N LYS A 84 8.83 9.36 3.38
CA LYS A 84 7.85 10.39 2.97
C LYS A 84 6.43 9.83 2.74
N GLY A 85 6.04 8.81 3.51
CA GLY A 85 4.69 8.25 3.43
C GLY A 85 4.34 7.62 2.09
N SER A 86 5.33 7.12 1.35
CA SER A 86 5.10 6.38 0.10
C SER A 86 4.28 5.12 0.37
N MET A 87 3.24 4.89 -0.43
CA MET A 87 2.39 3.71 -0.32
C MET A 87 2.97 2.51 -1.09
N TYR A 88 3.60 2.78 -2.23
CA TYR A 88 4.02 1.77 -3.18
C TYR A 88 5.54 1.75 -3.33
N GLY A 89 6.26 0.94 -2.74
CA GLY A 89 7.67 0.67 -2.88
C GLY A 89 8.52 1.58 -3.79
N TYR A 90 9.51 1.01 -4.40
CA TYR A 90 10.43 1.73 -5.28
C TYR A 90 9.77 2.04 -6.65
N VAL A 91 9.97 3.26 -7.15
CA VAL A 91 9.43 3.69 -8.47
C VAL A 91 10.03 2.83 -9.60
N LYS A 92 9.15 2.26 -10.42
CA LYS A 92 9.53 1.51 -11.61
C LYS A 92 9.44 2.41 -12.85
N ASP A 93 10.53 2.46 -13.62
CA ASP A 93 10.58 3.23 -14.87
C ASP A 93 10.02 2.38 -16.02
N ALA A 94 8.80 2.71 -16.48
CA ALA A 94 8.14 2.00 -17.57
C ALA A 94 8.89 2.15 -18.91
N ASN A 95 9.63 3.24 -19.12
CA ASN A 95 10.40 3.48 -20.34
C ASN A 95 11.76 2.78 -20.30
N ASN A 96 12.26 2.49 -19.10
CA ASN A 96 13.53 1.77 -18.93
C ASN A 96 13.44 0.80 -17.73
N PRO A 97 12.75 -0.33 -17.90
CA PRO A 97 12.51 -1.29 -16.80
C PRO A 97 13.80 -1.81 -16.16
N LEU A 98 14.85 -1.99 -16.94
CA LEU A 98 16.15 -2.49 -16.44
C LEU A 98 16.83 -1.52 -15.47
N LYS A 99 16.62 -0.22 -15.64
CA LYS A 99 17.18 0.80 -14.74
C LYS A 99 16.60 0.74 -13.33
N SER A 100 15.35 0.32 -13.21
CA SER A 100 14.63 0.20 -11.94
C SER A 100 14.49 -1.26 -11.46
N PHE A 101 15.19 -2.19 -12.12
CA PHE A 101 15.22 -3.59 -11.71
C PHE A 101 16.02 -3.77 -10.42
N VAL A 102 15.41 -4.43 -9.44
CA VAL A 102 16.05 -4.80 -8.17
C VAL A 102 16.14 -6.31 -8.12
N SER A 103 17.38 -6.84 -8.07
CA SER A 103 17.60 -8.29 -7.92
C SER A 103 17.24 -8.75 -6.50
N PRO A 104 16.56 -9.89 -6.32
CA PRO A 104 16.38 -10.49 -5.01
C PRO A 104 17.71 -10.88 -4.36
N ARG A 105 18.70 -11.28 -5.15
CA ARG A 105 20.03 -11.67 -4.66
C ARG A 105 20.91 -10.45 -4.43
N THR A 106 21.44 -10.31 -3.22
CA THR A 106 22.40 -9.24 -2.88
C THR A 106 23.85 -9.70 -3.11
N LYS A 107 24.79 -8.75 -2.96
CA LYS A 107 26.23 -9.04 -2.96
C LYS A 107 26.71 -9.70 -1.65
N ILE A 108 25.86 -9.67 -0.62
CA ILE A 108 26.17 -10.26 0.69
C ILE A 108 25.64 -11.68 0.69
N LYS A 109 26.48 -12.64 1.04
CA LYS A 109 26.10 -14.06 1.10
C LYS A 109 24.95 -14.26 2.09
N ASN A 110 23.93 -15.05 1.69
CA ASN A 110 22.74 -15.38 2.48
C ASN A 110 21.85 -14.16 2.84
N LEU A 111 22.00 -13.03 2.16
CA LEU A 111 21.10 -11.89 2.29
C LEU A 111 20.33 -11.68 0.99
N TYR A 112 19.01 -11.65 1.09
CA TYR A 112 18.10 -11.52 -0.04
C TYR A 112 17.10 -10.38 0.19
N PHE A 113 16.69 -9.75 -0.89
CA PHE A 113 15.57 -8.80 -0.89
C PHE A 113 14.28 -9.50 -1.27
N THR A 114 13.18 -9.04 -0.69
CA THR A 114 11.83 -9.43 -1.05
C THR A 114 10.85 -8.27 -0.84
N GLY A 115 9.61 -8.42 -1.28
CA GLY A 115 8.53 -7.47 -1.02
C GLY A 115 8.25 -6.53 -2.20
N GLN A 116 7.42 -5.50 -1.92
CA GLN A 116 6.83 -4.65 -2.96
C GLN A 116 7.84 -3.82 -3.78
N SER A 117 9.00 -3.55 -3.24
CA SER A 117 10.06 -2.79 -3.96
C SER A 117 10.78 -3.62 -5.02
N LEU A 118 10.69 -4.95 -4.94
CA LEU A 118 11.38 -5.85 -5.87
C LEU A 118 10.70 -5.86 -7.24
N ASN A 119 9.46 -6.33 -7.29
CA ASN A 119 8.71 -6.50 -8.54
C ASN A 119 7.51 -5.55 -8.61
N MET A 120 6.47 -5.83 -7.85
CA MET A 120 5.21 -5.10 -7.84
C MET A 120 4.68 -4.94 -6.41
N HIS A 121 3.84 -3.93 -6.23
CA HIS A 121 3.10 -3.70 -4.98
C HIS A 121 1.80 -4.53 -4.95
N GLY A 122 1.13 -4.47 -3.80
CA GLY A 122 -0.11 -5.18 -3.53
C GLY A 122 0.11 -6.66 -3.19
N ILE A 123 -0.97 -7.35 -2.82
CA ILE A 123 -0.91 -8.74 -2.36
C ILE A 123 -0.28 -9.65 -3.43
N LEU A 124 -0.77 -9.57 -4.67
CA LEU A 124 -0.22 -10.35 -5.78
C LEU A 124 1.27 -10.06 -6.02
N GLY A 125 1.64 -8.77 -6.07
CA GLY A 125 3.03 -8.37 -6.32
C GLY A 125 3.99 -8.84 -5.23
N VAL A 126 3.59 -8.77 -3.97
CA VAL A 126 4.40 -9.24 -2.83
C VAL A 126 4.50 -10.77 -2.82
N THR A 127 3.42 -11.47 -3.16
CA THR A 127 3.45 -12.94 -3.31
C THR A 127 4.41 -13.37 -4.42
N ILE A 128 4.34 -12.74 -5.59
CA ILE A 128 5.28 -12.99 -6.68
C ILE A 128 6.72 -12.70 -6.23
N SER A 129 6.96 -11.60 -5.52
CA SER A 129 8.29 -11.28 -4.98
C SER A 129 8.80 -12.37 -4.02
N GLY A 130 7.92 -12.93 -3.19
CA GLY A 130 8.24 -14.07 -2.32
C GLY A 130 8.65 -15.29 -3.12
N VAL A 131 7.88 -15.67 -4.13
CA VAL A 131 8.19 -16.81 -5.03
C VAL A 131 9.52 -16.59 -5.74
N VAL A 132 9.78 -15.41 -6.29
CA VAL A 132 11.04 -15.09 -6.96
C VAL A 132 12.22 -15.19 -5.99
N THR A 133 12.09 -14.66 -4.77
CA THR A 133 13.15 -14.76 -3.76
C THR A 133 13.39 -16.20 -3.32
N CYS A 134 12.34 -16.99 -3.12
CA CYS A 134 12.46 -18.40 -2.79
C CYS A 134 13.09 -19.20 -3.94
N SER A 135 12.81 -18.85 -5.20
CA SER A 135 13.43 -19.46 -6.38
C SER A 135 14.94 -19.28 -6.41
N GLU A 136 15.44 -18.14 -5.93
CA GLU A 136 16.88 -17.87 -5.80
C GLU A 136 17.56 -18.75 -4.73
N ILE A 137 16.81 -19.22 -3.75
CA ILE A 137 17.32 -20.01 -2.63
C ILE A 137 17.21 -21.52 -2.94
N LEU A 138 16.06 -21.95 -3.45
CA LEU A 138 15.69 -23.36 -3.60
C LEU A 138 15.87 -23.90 -5.03
N GLY A 139 15.99 -23.00 -6.01
CA GLY A 139 15.93 -23.31 -7.43
C GLY A 139 14.51 -23.15 -7.99
N GLY A 140 14.40 -22.46 -9.13
CA GLY A 140 13.10 -22.09 -9.72
C GLY A 140 12.29 -23.30 -10.17
N GLU A 141 12.92 -24.28 -10.82
CA GLU A 141 12.25 -25.50 -11.30
C GLU A 141 11.65 -26.30 -10.14
N TYR A 142 12.42 -26.50 -9.07
CA TYR A 142 11.94 -27.22 -7.89
C TYR A 142 10.72 -26.52 -7.27
N LEU A 143 10.79 -25.20 -7.10
CA LEU A 143 9.71 -24.45 -6.47
C LEU A 143 8.43 -24.44 -7.33
N LEU A 144 8.55 -24.25 -8.64
CA LEU A 144 7.40 -24.27 -9.55
C LEU A 144 6.71 -25.63 -9.57
N ASN A 145 7.47 -26.72 -9.63
CA ASN A 145 6.92 -28.08 -9.55
C ASN A 145 6.17 -28.29 -8.24
N LYS A 146 6.72 -27.81 -7.12
CA LYS A 146 6.05 -27.90 -5.81
C LYS A 146 4.73 -27.14 -5.75
N ILE A 147 4.67 -25.94 -6.33
CA ILE A 147 3.44 -25.14 -6.39
C ILE A 147 2.38 -25.88 -7.22
N LEU A 148 2.75 -26.38 -8.41
CA LEU A 148 1.83 -27.09 -9.30
C LEU A 148 1.28 -28.37 -8.65
N GLU A 149 2.14 -29.21 -8.04
CA GLU A 149 1.72 -30.40 -7.30
C GLU A 149 0.70 -30.11 -6.19
N THR A 150 0.80 -28.96 -5.55
CA THR A 150 -0.11 -28.58 -4.48
C THR A 150 -1.45 -28.12 -5.03
N THR A 151 -1.45 -27.33 -6.11
CA THR A 151 -2.66 -26.85 -6.77
C THR A 151 -3.51 -28.00 -7.34
N GLU A 152 -2.87 -29.00 -7.99
CA GLU A 152 -3.56 -30.16 -8.50
C GLU A 152 -4.25 -31.02 -7.40
N LYS A 153 -3.70 -31.05 -6.20
CA LYS A 153 -4.32 -31.76 -5.07
C LYS A 153 -5.54 -31.05 -4.49
N GLU A 154 -5.58 -29.71 -4.54
CA GLU A 154 -6.71 -28.92 -4.06
C GLU A 154 -7.91 -28.94 -5.02
N GLU A 155 -7.69 -29.13 -6.34
CA GLU A 155 -8.76 -29.25 -7.32
C GLU A 155 -9.50 -30.62 -7.26
N ILE A 156 -8.94 -31.62 -6.58
CA ILE A 156 -9.49 -32.97 -6.47
C ILE A 156 -10.29 -33.18 -5.15
N THR A 157 -10.29 -32.18 -4.25
CA THR A 157 -10.98 -32.24 -2.95
C THR A 157 -12.20 -31.38 -2.93
#